data_b35b28ceec37399a3722051e42458ed9
#
_entry.id   b35b28ceec37399a3722051e42458ed9
#
_cell.length_a   1.000
_cell.length_b   1.000
_cell.length_c   1.000
_cell.angle_alpha   90.00
_cell.angle_beta   90.00
_cell.angle_gamma   90.00
#
_symmetry.space_group_name_H-M   'P 1'
#
loop_
_entity.id
_entity.type
_entity.pdbx_description
1 polymer ?
#
loop_
_entity_poly.entity_id
_entity_poly.type
_entity_poly.pdbx_seq_one_letter_code
_entity_poly.pdbx_strand_id
1 'polypeptide(L)'
;FSFLPVPPARYSDLHVRAVGRKLKVEYPSVAPAEVQHLLEHPLRYGPVGAPVLGIFGTSAQQGKFTVQLALRRELQARGYKVGQIGTEHHSELFGMDFSFPIGYASPVDMPLQYYAPFLDIKLREICHTVRPDVVLVGAQSGTIPYDVAQHGHHCLPAIAFLLGTKPDACILAVNSIDADEYIRDTMEAIRSLVRAPTILLAMSDKEKHVRTAYGRSWISPRQLSP
;
A
#
# COMPACT_ATOMS: atom_id res chain seq x y z
N PHE A 1 -13.58 -8.08 14.94
CA PHE A 1 -12.99 -7.76 13.63
C PHE A 1 -11.87 -8.76 13.37
N SER A 2 -11.94 -9.50 12.27
CA SER A 2 -10.81 -10.32 11.79
C SER A 2 -10.13 -9.56 10.66
N PHE A 3 -8.86 -9.28 10.82
CA PHE A 3 -8.04 -8.58 9.83
C PHE A 3 -7.26 -9.54 8.92
N LEU A 4 -7.53 -10.83 9.00
CA LEU A 4 -6.87 -11.80 8.16
C LEU A 4 -7.65 -11.97 6.86
N PRO A 5 -6.99 -11.97 5.69
CA PRO A 5 -7.60 -12.28 4.41
C PRO A 5 -7.86 -13.77 4.34
N VAL A 6 -8.90 -14.22 5.03
CA VAL A 6 -9.24 -15.64 5.03
C VAL A 6 -10.50 -15.82 4.20
N PRO A 7 -10.47 -16.73 3.22
CA PRO A 7 -11.61 -17.01 2.37
C PRO A 7 -12.87 -17.29 3.19
N PRO A 8 -14.06 -16.89 2.72
CA PRO A 8 -15.34 -17.13 3.39
C PRO A 8 -15.54 -18.57 3.86
N ALA A 9 -15.01 -19.54 3.11
CA ALA A 9 -15.09 -20.96 3.44
C ALA A 9 -14.47 -21.35 4.80
N ARG A 10 -13.50 -20.57 5.31
CA ARG A 10 -12.89 -20.82 6.65
C ARG A 10 -13.65 -20.15 7.79
N TYR A 11 -14.57 -19.24 7.49
CA TYR A 11 -15.36 -18.52 8.48
C TYR A 11 -16.86 -18.63 8.19
N SER A 12 -17.28 -19.72 7.54
CA SER A 12 -18.69 -19.97 7.24
C SER A 12 -19.58 -19.76 8.45
N ASP A 13 -19.20 -20.29 9.60
CA ASP A 13 -19.96 -20.18 10.83
C ASP A 13 -20.02 -18.74 11.37
N LEU A 14 -18.90 -18.00 11.28
CA LEU A 14 -18.88 -16.59 11.66
C LEU A 14 -19.72 -15.74 10.71
N HIS A 15 -19.63 -16.02 9.40
CA HIS A 15 -20.45 -15.36 8.41
C HIS A 15 -21.93 -15.58 8.64
N VAL A 16 -22.36 -16.84 8.80
CA VAL A 16 -23.75 -17.20 9.10
C VAL A 16 -24.25 -16.51 10.38
N ARG A 17 -23.43 -16.50 11.44
CA ARG A 17 -23.78 -15.85 12.70
C ARG A 17 -23.85 -14.33 12.57
N ALA A 18 -22.98 -13.72 11.79
CA ALA A 18 -23.00 -12.28 11.52
C ALA A 18 -24.25 -11.88 10.73
N VAL A 19 -24.56 -12.60 9.66
CA VAL A 19 -25.77 -12.38 8.85
C VAL A 19 -27.04 -12.57 9.71
N GLY A 20 -27.10 -13.62 10.52
CA GLY A 20 -28.22 -13.86 11.45
C GLY A 20 -28.40 -12.74 12.48
N ARG A 21 -27.36 -11.97 12.78
CA ARG A 21 -27.40 -10.77 13.65
C ARG A 21 -27.54 -9.46 12.86
N LYS A 22 -27.82 -9.51 11.57
CA LYS A 22 -27.90 -8.35 10.67
C LYS A 22 -26.62 -7.51 10.65
N LEU A 23 -25.47 -8.14 10.88
CA LEU A 23 -24.17 -7.50 10.75
C LEU A 23 -23.71 -7.56 9.29
N LYS A 24 -23.20 -6.45 8.77
CA LYS A 24 -22.57 -6.40 7.45
C LYS A 24 -21.22 -7.10 7.53
N VAL A 25 -21.00 -8.04 6.63
CA VAL A 25 -19.70 -8.70 6.45
C VAL A 25 -19.14 -8.25 5.12
N GLU A 26 -18.02 -7.57 5.17
CA GLU A 26 -17.32 -7.10 3.98
C GLU A 26 -15.95 -7.75 3.90
N TYR A 27 -15.58 -8.14 2.69
CA TYR A 27 -14.23 -8.60 2.38
C TYR A 27 -13.63 -7.59 1.41
N PRO A 28 -12.56 -6.88 1.77
CA PRO A 28 -11.88 -6.02 0.82
C PRO A 28 -11.26 -6.91 -0.26
N SER A 29 -11.90 -6.95 -1.40
CA SER A 29 -11.46 -7.71 -2.56
C SER A 29 -11.67 -6.88 -3.82
N VAL A 30 -10.78 -7.05 -4.78
CA VAL A 30 -10.95 -6.48 -6.11
C VAL A 30 -11.46 -7.59 -7.01
N ALA A 31 -12.73 -7.51 -7.38
CA ALA A 31 -13.38 -8.53 -8.19
C ALA A 31 -13.04 -8.38 -9.68
N PRO A 32 -12.88 -9.50 -10.43
CA PRO A 32 -12.60 -9.45 -11.87
C PRO A 32 -13.61 -8.61 -12.67
N ALA A 33 -14.89 -8.64 -12.32
CA ALA A 33 -15.92 -7.84 -12.97
C ALA A 33 -15.71 -6.32 -12.79
N GLU A 34 -15.25 -5.90 -11.61
CA GLU A 34 -14.89 -4.50 -11.34
C GLU A 34 -13.69 -4.07 -12.18
N VAL A 35 -12.67 -4.93 -12.24
CA VAL A 35 -11.47 -4.70 -13.05
C VAL A 35 -11.84 -4.52 -14.51
N GLN A 36 -12.62 -5.46 -15.06
CA GLN A 36 -13.07 -5.40 -16.45
C GLN A 36 -13.85 -4.13 -16.73
N HIS A 37 -14.85 -3.81 -15.91
CA HIS A 37 -15.68 -2.61 -16.08
C HIS A 37 -14.84 -1.32 -16.08
N LEU A 38 -13.88 -1.21 -15.20
CA LEU A 38 -13.01 -0.02 -15.13
C LEU A 38 -12.07 0.08 -16.33
N LEU A 39 -11.47 -1.03 -16.75
CA LEU A 39 -10.55 -1.07 -17.88
C LEU A 39 -11.23 -0.83 -19.24
N GLU A 40 -12.51 -1.17 -19.36
CA GLU A 40 -13.33 -0.86 -20.55
C GLU A 40 -13.65 0.64 -20.69
N HIS A 41 -13.60 1.39 -19.58
CA HIS A 41 -13.91 2.82 -19.55
C HIS A 41 -12.81 3.68 -18.93
N PRO A 42 -11.56 3.64 -19.43
CA PRO A 42 -10.40 4.23 -18.78
C PRO A 42 -10.44 5.76 -18.68
N LEU A 43 -11.24 6.41 -19.54
CA LEU A 43 -11.37 7.88 -19.59
C LEU A 43 -12.63 8.40 -18.87
N ARG A 44 -13.37 7.54 -18.17
CA ARG A 44 -14.63 7.91 -17.47
C ARG A 44 -14.41 9.02 -16.44
N TYR A 45 -13.29 9.00 -15.77
CA TYR A 45 -12.91 10.01 -14.79
C TYR A 45 -11.83 10.90 -15.40
N GLY A 46 -11.92 12.18 -15.28
CA GLY A 46 -10.91 13.13 -15.77
C GLY A 46 -9.48 12.84 -15.25
N PRO A 47 -8.52 13.74 -15.49
CA PRO A 47 -7.16 13.57 -14.98
C PRO A 47 -7.12 13.61 -13.45
N VAL A 48 -6.03 13.11 -12.87
CA VAL A 48 -5.73 13.27 -11.44
C VAL A 48 -5.57 14.77 -11.18
N GLY A 49 -6.48 15.35 -10.41
CA GLY A 49 -6.60 16.80 -10.18
C GLY A 49 -5.97 17.28 -8.87
N ALA A 50 -5.31 16.41 -8.11
CA ALA A 50 -4.68 16.71 -6.83
C ALA A 50 -3.27 16.12 -6.78
N PRO A 51 -2.33 16.74 -6.04
CA PRO A 51 -1.01 16.17 -5.83
C PRO A 51 -1.10 14.82 -5.11
N VAL A 52 -0.26 13.89 -5.53
CA VAL A 52 -0.18 12.53 -5.00
C VAL A 52 1.12 12.37 -4.21
N LEU A 53 1.01 12.04 -2.93
CA LEU A 53 2.15 11.74 -2.07
C LEU A 53 2.23 10.24 -1.82
N GLY A 54 3.34 9.63 -2.25
CA GLY A 54 3.60 8.20 -2.12
C GLY A 54 4.36 7.86 -0.84
N ILE A 55 3.95 6.80 -0.14
CA ILE A 55 4.70 6.24 0.99
C ILE A 55 5.19 4.85 0.58
N PHE A 56 6.48 4.77 0.25
CA PHE A 56 7.16 3.56 -0.17
C PHE A 56 8.18 3.10 0.86
N GLY A 57 8.89 2.03 0.62
CA GLY A 57 9.89 1.55 1.59
C GLY A 57 10.89 0.61 0.99
N THR A 58 11.98 0.38 1.73
CA THR A 58 13.04 -0.57 1.42
C THR A 58 12.64 -2.01 1.73
N SER A 59 11.69 -2.23 2.67
CA SER A 59 11.22 -3.58 3.01
C SER A 59 9.80 -3.56 3.63
N ALA A 60 9.30 -4.73 3.99
CA ALA A 60 8.06 -4.89 4.77
C ALA A 60 8.22 -4.43 6.23
N GLN A 61 7.09 -4.18 6.91
CA GLN A 61 7.03 -3.91 8.35
C GLN A 61 7.87 -2.71 8.85
N GLN A 62 7.98 -1.66 8.04
CA GLN A 62 8.73 -0.43 8.36
C GLN A 62 7.86 0.71 8.89
N GLY A 63 6.56 0.47 9.12
CA GLY A 63 5.64 1.51 9.57
C GLY A 63 5.05 2.37 8.46
N LYS A 64 5.13 1.98 7.18
CA LYS A 64 4.51 2.71 6.06
C LYS A 64 3.04 3.06 6.33
N PHE A 65 2.26 2.09 6.83
CA PHE A 65 0.86 2.30 7.17
C PHE A 65 0.70 3.30 8.33
N THR A 66 1.56 3.24 9.34
CA THR A 66 1.58 4.21 10.45
C THR A 66 1.87 5.62 9.95
N VAL A 67 2.83 5.79 9.04
CA VAL A 67 3.15 7.08 8.41
C VAL A 67 1.94 7.60 7.64
N GLN A 68 1.26 6.75 6.87
CA GLN A 68 0.04 7.14 6.14
C GLN A 68 -1.05 7.65 7.09
N LEU A 69 -1.31 6.94 8.19
CA LEU A 69 -2.33 7.33 9.17
C LEU A 69 -1.96 8.64 9.88
N ALA A 70 -0.69 8.82 10.25
CA ALA A 70 -0.20 10.04 10.89
C ALA A 70 -0.34 11.25 9.96
N LEU A 71 0.07 11.11 8.70
CA LEU A 71 -0.06 12.15 7.69
C LEU A 71 -1.53 12.51 7.42
N ARG A 72 -2.39 11.50 7.24
CA ARG A 72 -3.82 11.72 7.03
C ARG A 72 -4.40 12.55 8.18
N ARG A 73 -4.15 12.12 9.42
CA ARG A 73 -4.64 12.81 10.61
C ARG A 73 -4.16 14.25 10.68
N GLU A 74 -2.88 14.48 10.42
CA GLU A 74 -2.28 15.82 10.49
C GLU A 74 -2.80 16.73 9.38
N LEU A 75 -2.91 16.25 8.16
CA LEU A 75 -3.47 17.00 7.04
C LEU A 75 -4.93 17.36 7.28
N GLN A 76 -5.74 16.41 7.76
CA GLN A 76 -7.13 16.67 8.11
C GLN A 76 -7.28 17.65 9.27
N ALA A 77 -6.41 17.58 10.29
CA ALA A 77 -6.40 18.55 11.39
C ALA A 77 -6.07 19.98 10.92
N ARG A 78 -5.34 20.12 9.82
CA ARG A 78 -5.05 21.40 9.15
C ARG A 78 -6.11 21.82 8.13
N GLY A 79 -7.21 21.08 8.02
CA GLY A 79 -8.33 21.41 7.14
C GLY A 79 -8.21 20.89 5.72
N TYR A 80 -7.18 20.11 5.37
CA TYR A 80 -7.06 19.50 4.05
C TYR A 80 -8.01 18.32 3.89
N LYS A 81 -8.62 18.24 2.73
CA LYS A 81 -9.40 17.07 2.30
C LYS A 81 -8.46 16.04 1.69
N VAL A 82 -8.36 14.89 2.31
CA VAL A 82 -7.39 13.84 1.94
C VAL A 82 -8.10 12.70 1.24
N GLY A 83 -7.71 12.42 -0.01
CA GLY A 83 -8.01 11.16 -0.68
C GLY A 83 -6.94 10.12 -0.34
N GLN A 84 -7.29 8.83 -0.31
CA GLN A 84 -6.29 7.83 0.05
C GLN A 84 -6.57 6.44 -0.50
N ILE A 85 -5.51 5.82 -1.06
CA ILE A 85 -5.45 4.40 -1.39
C ILE A 85 -4.50 3.72 -0.42
N GLY A 86 -5.01 2.74 0.34
CA GLY A 86 -4.21 1.90 1.22
C GLY A 86 -4.01 0.51 0.64
N THR A 87 -2.99 -0.20 1.11
CA THR A 87 -2.67 -1.57 0.68
C THR A 87 -2.86 -2.61 1.77
N GLU A 88 -3.36 -2.20 2.92
CA GLU A 88 -3.76 -3.12 3.98
C GLU A 88 -5.23 -3.52 3.84
N HIS A 89 -5.57 -4.76 4.21
CA HIS A 89 -6.95 -5.26 4.12
C HIS A 89 -7.98 -4.45 4.92
N HIS A 90 -7.52 -3.73 5.91
CA HIS A 90 -8.35 -2.94 6.83
C HIS A 90 -8.26 -1.43 6.59
N SER A 91 -7.70 -1.01 5.46
CA SER A 91 -7.47 0.41 5.15
C SER A 91 -8.74 1.25 5.22
N GLU A 92 -9.86 0.74 4.74
CA GLU A 92 -11.15 1.44 4.74
C GLU A 92 -11.71 1.64 6.16
N LEU A 93 -11.38 0.77 7.12
CA LEU A 93 -11.76 0.96 8.53
C LEU A 93 -11.09 2.19 9.16
N PHE A 94 -9.99 2.65 8.59
CA PHE A 94 -9.31 3.88 8.98
C PHE A 94 -9.71 5.08 8.13
N GLY A 95 -10.78 4.94 7.33
CA GLY A 95 -11.33 6.01 6.52
C GLY A 95 -10.58 6.27 5.21
N MET A 96 -9.79 5.31 4.73
CA MET A 96 -9.22 5.38 3.38
C MET A 96 -10.31 5.11 2.34
N ASP A 97 -10.20 5.73 1.17
CA ASP A 97 -11.25 5.69 0.16
C ASP A 97 -11.25 4.39 -0.65
N PHE A 98 -10.12 3.71 -0.70
CA PHE A 98 -9.98 2.43 -1.37
C PHE A 98 -8.89 1.57 -0.75
N SER A 99 -9.15 0.27 -0.64
CA SER A 99 -8.20 -0.74 -0.20
C SER A 99 -7.76 -1.61 -1.38
N PHE A 100 -6.45 -1.63 -1.64
CA PHE A 100 -5.82 -2.48 -2.66
C PHE A 100 -4.81 -3.42 -2.00
N PRO A 101 -5.25 -4.51 -1.37
CA PRO A 101 -4.44 -5.34 -0.48
C PRO A 101 -3.53 -6.28 -1.27
N ILE A 102 -2.36 -5.78 -1.70
CA ILE A 102 -1.37 -6.49 -2.53
C ILE A 102 -0.35 -7.34 -1.74
N GLY A 103 -0.56 -7.54 -0.46
CA GLY A 103 0.34 -8.30 0.41
C GLY A 103 0.21 -9.82 0.33
N TYR A 104 0.68 -10.49 1.38
CA TYR A 104 0.52 -11.95 1.52
C TYR A 104 -0.96 -12.34 1.53
N ALA A 105 -1.28 -13.43 0.85
CA ALA A 105 -2.65 -13.90 0.68
C ALA A 105 -3.60 -12.81 0.15
N SER A 106 -3.11 -12.03 -0.82
CA SER A 106 -3.87 -10.97 -1.46
C SER A 106 -5.21 -11.49 -2.02
N PRO A 107 -6.33 -10.83 -1.71
CA PRO A 107 -7.62 -11.12 -2.33
C PRO A 107 -7.82 -10.35 -3.66
N VAL A 108 -6.78 -9.74 -4.20
CA VAL A 108 -6.82 -9.08 -5.50
C VAL A 108 -6.75 -10.14 -6.58
N ASP A 109 -7.90 -10.44 -7.18
CA ASP A 109 -8.04 -11.44 -8.23
C ASP A 109 -7.90 -10.80 -9.61
N MET A 110 -6.68 -10.36 -9.93
CA MET A 110 -6.36 -9.88 -11.27
C MET A 110 -4.88 -10.13 -11.59
N PRO A 111 -4.53 -10.34 -12.88
CA PRO A 111 -3.15 -10.42 -13.31
C PRO A 111 -2.37 -9.14 -13.03
N LEU A 112 -1.11 -9.28 -12.63
CA LEU A 112 -0.23 -8.18 -12.22
C LEU A 112 -0.12 -7.05 -13.25
N GLN A 113 -0.17 -7.37 -14.54
CA GLN A 113 -0.09 -6.40 -15.62
C GLN A 113 -1.23 -5.37 -15.61
N TYR A 114 -2.34 -5.69 -14.96
CA TYR A 114 -3.49 -4.79 -14.85
C TYR A 114 -3.45 -3.90 -13.59
N TYR A 115 -2.53 -4.14 -12.66
CA TYR A 115 -2.45 -3.34 -11.41
C TYR A 115 -2.24 -1.85 -11.70
N ALA A 116 -1.28 -1.52 -12.56
CA ALA A 116 -0.98 -0.12 -12.85
C ALA A 116 -2.15 0.61 -13.55
N PRO A 117 -2.73 0.12 -14.66
CA PRO A 117 -3.87 0.77 -15.29
C PRO A 117 -5.11 0.82 -14.37
N PHE A 118 -5.38 -0.22 -13.59
CA PHE A 118 -6.49 -0.23 -12.64
C PHE A 118 -6.33 0.84 -11.55
N LEU A 119 -5.14 0.95 -10.96
CA LEU A 119 -4.84 1.94 -9.92
C LEU A 119 -4.88 3.37 -10.45
N ASP A 120 -4.43 3.63 -11.69
CA ASP A 120 -4.54 4.94 -12.33
C ASP A 120 -6.02 5.36 -12.45
N ILE A 121 -6.90 4.44 -12.86
CA ILE A 121 -8.34 4.72 -12.96
C ILE A 121 -8.96 4.92 -11.56
N LYS A 122 -8.62 4.09 -10.58
CA LYS A 122 -9.09 4.25 -9.19
C LYS A 122 -8.66 5.58 -8.57
N LEU A 123 -7.45 5.99 -8.84
CA LEU A 123 -6.95 7.29 -8.39
C LEU A 123 -7.75 8.45 -8.99
N ARG A 124 -8.05 8.39 -10.29
CA ARG A 124 -8.92 9.35 -10.98
C ARG A 124 -10.34 9.34 -10.43
N GLU A 125 -10.89 8.16 -10.14
CA GLU A 125 -12.21 8.00 -9.51
C GLU A 125 -12.25 8.71 -8.16
N ILE A 126 -11.25 8.50 -7.29
CA ILE A 126 -11.13 9.18 -6.00
C ILE A 126 -11.04 10.70 -6.20
N CYS A 127 -10.20 11.17 -7.12
CA CYS A 127 -10.09 12.59 -7.42
C CYS A 127 -11.42 13.20 -7.90
N HIS A 128 -12.19 12.46 -8.70
CA HIS A 128 -13.49 12.90 -9.21
C HIS A 128 -14.57 12.93 -8.11
N THR A 129 -14.64 11.89 -7.29
CA THR A 129 -15.71 11.70 -6.30
C THR A 129 -15.44 12.44 -4.99
N VAL A 130 -14.21 12.31 -4.49
CA VAL A 130 -13.79 12.92 -3.23
C VAL A 130 -13.42 14.38 -3.42
N ARG A 131 -12.81 14.75 -4.56
CA ARG A 131 -12.22 16.08 -4.82
C ARG A 131 -11.26 16.49 -3.70
N PRO A 132 -10.20 15.71 -3.47
CA PRO A 132 -9.25 15.95 -2.41
C PRO A 132 -8.31 17.11 -2.74
N ASP A 133 -7.72 17.72 -1.70
CA ASP A 133 -6.62 18.66 -1.83
C ASP A 133 -5.28 17.95 -2.02
N VAL A 134 -5.19 16.70 -1.54
CA VAL A 134 -4.03 15.83 -1.65
C VAL A 134 -4.47 14.37 -1.60
N VAL A 135 -3.79 13.50 -2.36
CA VAL A 135 -4.00 12.05 -2.28
C VAL A 135 -2.77 11.38 -1.65
N LEU A 136 -3.01 10.54 -0.64
CA LEU A 136 -1.99 9.68 -0.07
C LEU A 136 -2.08 8.29 -0.67
N VAL A 137 -0.96 7.73 -1.08
CA VAL A 137 -0.86 6.36 -1.56
C VAL A 137 0.29 5.64 -0.87
N GLY A 138 0.12 4.38 -0.51
CA GLY A 138 1.17 3.68 0.20
C GLY A 138 1.26 2.23 -0.20
N ALA A 139 2.46 1.78 -0.58
CA ALA A 139 2.72 0.42 -0.98
C ALA A 139 3.04 -0.48 0.23
N GLN A 140 2.94 -1.79 -0.01
CA GLN A 140 3.48 -2.82 0.87
C GLN A 140 4.86 -3.26 0.39
N SER A 141 5.61 -3.95 1.27
CA SER A 141 6.92 -4.55 0.98
C SER A 141 8.00 -3.55 0.58
N GLY A 142 9.12 -4.04 0.04
CA GLY A 142 10.16 -3.22 -0.55
C GLY A 142 9.81 -2.79 -1.97
N THR A 143 10.36 -1.67 -2.40
CA THR A 143 10.18 -1.13 -3.75
C THR A 143 11.10 -1.81 -4.75
N ILE A 144 12.33 -2.11 -4.35
CA ILE A 144 13.30 -2.90 -5.12
C ILE A 144 13.75 -4.12 -4.30
N PRO A 145 14.28 -5.18 -4.93
CA PRO A 145 14.84 -6.31 -4.20
C PRO A 145 16.04 -5.88 -3.35
N TYR A 146 16.13 -6.39 -2.13
CA TYR A 146 17.29 -6.17 -1.27
C TYR A 146 18.54 -6.88 -1.82
N ASP A 147 18.32 -8.04 -2.41
CA ASP A 147 19.35 -8.86 -3.01
C ASP A 147 18.81 -9.46 -4.31
N VAL A 148 19.58 -9.35 -5.38
CA VAL A 148 19.19 -9.87 -6.70
C VAL A 148 19.04 -11.40 -6.69
N ALA A 149 19.77 -12.09 -5.79
CA ALA A 149 19.67 -13.54 -5.60
C ALA A 149 18.46 -13.95 -4.74
N GLN A 150 18.01 -13.06 -3.88
CA GLN A 150 16.81 -13.26 -3.06
C GLN A 150 15.73 -12.26 -3.51
N HIS A 151 15.10 -12.55 -4.63
CA HIS A 151 13.97 -11.76 -5.12
C HIS A 151 12.98 -11.50 -3.98
N GLY A 152 13.08 -10.33 -3.37
CA GLY A 152 12.24 -9.96 -2.24
C GLY A 152 10.79 -10.17 -2.62
N HIS A 153 10.11 -11.01 -1.88
CA HIS A 153 8.70 -11.26 -2.07
C HIS A 153 7.97 -9.94 -2.23
N HIS A 154 7.22 -9.76 -3.31
CA HIS A 154 6.31 -8.63 -3.55
C HIS A 154 6.88 -7.33 -4.10
N CYS A 155 8.13 -7.23 -4.52
CA CYS A 155 8.62 -5.99 -5.15
C CYS A 155 7.87 -5.67 -6.46
N LEU A 156 7.52 -6.67 -7.27
CA LEU A 156 6.75 -6.45 -8.51
C LEU A 156 5.38 -5.82 -8.28
N PRO A 157 4.53 -6.27 -7.33
CA PRO A 157 3.32 -5.56 -6.97
C PRO A 157 3.57 -4.13 -6.48
N ALA A 158 4.63 -3.88 -5.71
CA ALA A 158 4.98 -2.53 -5.26
C ALA A 158 5.40 -1.62 -6.42
N ILE A 159 6.15 -2.14 -7.39
CA ILE A 159 6.49 -1.43 -8.63
C ILE A 159 5.24 -1.14 -9.46
N ALA A 160 4.35 -2.11 -9.63
CA ALA A 160 3.10 -1.90 -10.35
C ALA A 160 2.20 -0.87 -9.65
N PHE A 161 2.18 -0.86 -8.32
CA PHE A 161 1.49 0.14 -7.51
C PHE A 161 2.10 1.54 -7.72
N LEU A 162 3.44 1.66 -7.72
CA LEU A 162 4.15 2.91 -8.00
C LEU A 162 3.81 3.44 -9.40
N LEU A 163 3.86 2.57 -10.41
CA LEU A 163 3.56 2.94 -11.80
C LEU A 163 2.09 3.34 -12.02
N GLY A 164 1.17 2.74 -11.26
CA GLY A 164 -0.26 3.05 -11.36
C GLY A 164 -0.63 4.34 -10.63
N THR A 165 -0.01 4.61 -9.49
CA THR A 165 -0.33 5.79 -8.68
C THR A 165 0.47 7.03 -9.05
N LYS A 166 1.63 6.89 -9.71
CA LYS A 166 2.49 7.97 -10.24
C LYS A 166 2.61 9.16 -9.26
N PRO A 167 3.11 8.97 -8.04
CA PRO A 167 3.17 10.05 -7.07
C PRO A 167 4.04 11.23 -7.57
N ASP A 168 3.68 12.44 -7.16
CA ASP A 168 4.46 13.66 -7.42
C ASP A 168 5.68 13.77 -6.51
N ALA A 169 5.61 13.17 -5.32
CA ALA A 169 6.70 13.06 -4.36
C ALA A 169 6.54 11.81 -3.51
N CYS A 170 7.63 11.33 -2.91
CA CYS A 170 7.62 10.15 -2.06
C CYS A 170 8.24 10.41 -0.69
N ILE A 171 7.70 9.71 0.32
CA ILE A 171 8.35 9.43 1.59
C ILE A 171 8.83 7.98 1.52
N LEU A 172 10.11 7.77 1.83
CA LEU A 172 10.68 6.43 1.85
C LEU A 172 10.85 5.96 3.29
N ALA A 173 10.14 4.91 3.66
CA ALA A 173 10.34 4.23 4.93
C ALA A 173 11.59 3.33 4.84
N VAL A 174 12.47 3.46 5.81
CA VAL A 174 13.76 2.76 5.88
C VAL A 174 13.93 2.06 7.23
N ASN A 175 14.87 1.13 7.32
CA ASN A 175 15.27 0.52 8.58
C ASN A 175 16.64 1.05 9.02
N SER A 176 16.92 0.98 10.29
CA SER A 176 18.25 1.30 10.85
C SER A 176 19.36 0.37 10.36
N ILE A 177 19.03 -0.79 9.82
CA ILE A 177 19.95 -1.79 9.29
C ILE A 177 20.14 -1.71 7.77
N ASP A 178 19.39 -0.85 7.09
CA ASP A 178 19.52 -0.69 5.64
C ASP A 178 20.85 0.01 5.32
N ALA A 179 21.59 -0.52 4.35
CA ALA A 179 22.78 0.13 3.86
C ALA A 179 22.42 1.43 3.11
N ASP A 180 23.22 2.46 3.27
CA ASP A 180 23.04 3.75 2.60
C ASP A 180 22.91 3.62 1.08
N GLU A 181 23.69 2.71 0.49
CA GLU A 181 23.65 2.41 -0.93
C GLU A 181 22.27 1.88 -1.35
N TYR A 182 21.74 0.91 -0.60
CA TYR A 182 20.42 0.34 -0.88
C TYR A 182 19.29 1.38 -0.75
N ILE A 183 19.40 2.30 0.21
CA ILE A 183 18.47 3.42 0.34
C ILE A 183 18.55 4.32 -0.90
N ARG A 184 19.77 4.69 -1.34
CA ARG A 184 19.98 5.52 -2.54
C ARG A 184 19.47 4.84 -3.79
N ASP A 185 19.75 3.56 -3.98
CA ASP A 185 19.27 2.78 -5.11
C ASP A 185 17.75 2.72 -5.16
N THR A 186 17.11 2.58 -4.00
CA THR A 186 15.64 2.61 -3.91
C THR A 186 15.07 3.98 -4.30
N MET A 187 15.69 5.07 -3.82
CA MET A 187 15.29 6.44 -4.19
C MET A 187 15.46 6.69 -5.69
N GLU A 188 16.59 6.25 -6.26
CA GLU A 188 16.87 6.40 -7.68
C GLU A 188 15.92 5.56 -8.55
N ALA A 189 15.60 4.34 -8.13
CA ALA A 189 14.61 3.50 -8.81
C ALA A 189 13.24 4.18 -8.86
N ILE A 190 12.76 4.73 -7.74
CA ILE A 190 11.50 5.48 -7.69
C ILE A 190 11.57 6.66 -8.66
N ARG A 191 12.63 7.45 -8.60
CA ARG A 191 12.84 8.62 -9.46
C ARG A 191 12.87 8.26 -10.91
N SER A 192 13.56 7.18 -11.28
CA SER A 192 13.69 6.71 -12.66
C SER A 192 12.38 6.21 -13.24
N LEU A 193 11.55 5.52 -12.41
CA LEU A 193 10.29 4.93 -12.83
C LEU A 193 9.16 5.96 -13.00
N VAL A 194 9.04 6.91 -12.07
CA VAL A 194 7.88 7.84 -12.03
C VAL A 194 8.26 9.31 -11.90
N ARG A 195 9.55 9.63 -11.88
CA ARG A 195 10.11 11.00 -11.72
C ARG A 195 9.79 11.66 -10.39
N ALA A 196 9.28 10.91 -9.41
CA ALA A 196 8.98 11.43 -8.09
C ALA A 196 10.26 11.60 -7.25
N PRO A 197 10.53 12.77 -6.67
CA PRO A 197 11.61 12.93 -5.71
C PRO A 197 11.22 12.27 -4.37
N THR A 198 12.19 11.67 -3.69
CA THR A 198 12.03 11.31 -2.27
C THR A 198 12.33 12.55 -1.44
N ILE A 199 11.31 13.06 -0.76
CA ILE A 199 11.39 14.30 0.02
C ILE A 199 11.65 14.09 1.50
N LEU A 200 11.46 12.86 2.00
CA LEU A 200 11.65 12.50 3.40
C LEU A 200 12.02 11.03 3.54
N LEU A 201 12.94 10.73 4.45
CA LEU A 201 13.16 9.39 4.95
C LEU A 201 12.44 9.23 6.29
N ALA A 202 11.64 8.17 6.43
CA ALA A 202 10.93 7.84 7.66
C ALA A 202 11.50 6.55 8.24
N MET A 203 11.92 6.56 9.48
CA MET A 203 12.45 5.40 10.18
C MET A 203 11.65 5.13 11.45
N SER A 204 11.34 3.86 11.69
CA SER A 204 10.72 3.43 12.95
C SER A 204 11.74 3.49 14.08
N ASP A 205 11.27 3.82 15.28
CA ASP A 205 12.01 3.71 16.53
C ASP A 205 12.27 2.25 16.99
N LYS A 206 11.80 1.28 16.23
CA LYS A 206 11.99 -0.14 16.50
C LYS A 206 13.28 -0.62 15.86
N GLU A 207 14.16 -1.18 16.67
CA GLU A 207 15.33 -1.91 16.18
C GLU A 207 14.88 -3.20 15.49
N LYS A 208 15.44 -3.49 14.33
CA LYS A 208 15.18 -4.72 13.59
C LYS A 208 16.43 -5.61 13.62
N HIS A 209 16.20 -6.87 13.93
CA HIS A 209 17.24 -7.88 13.90
C HIS A 209 17.00 -8.86 12.78
N VAL A 210 18.04 -9.14 12.02
CA VAL A 210 18.02 -10.25 11.07
C VAL A 210 18.16 -11.55 11.86
N ARG A 211 17.19 -12.43 11.75
CA ARG A 211 17.26 -13.79 12.29
C ARG A 211 17.38 -14.77 11.13
N THR A 212 18.31 -15.69 11.26
CA THR A 212 18.49 -16.76 10.27
C THR A 212 18.26 -18.11 10.95
N ALA A 213 17.35 -18.89 10.40
CA ALA A 213 17.15 -20.29 10.79
C ALA A 213 16.71 -21.11 9.57
N TYR A 214 17.16 -22.36 9.50
CA TYR A 214 16.80 -23.29 8.42
C TYR A 214 17.10 -22.74 7.01
N GLY A 215 18.20 -22.00 6.86
CA GLY A 215 18.61 -21.42 5.57
C GLY A 215 17.74 -20.27 5.07
N ARG A 216 16.88 -19.72 5.93
CA ARG A 216 16.06 -18.55 5.62
C ARG A 216 16.37 -17.42 6.59
N SER A 217 16.42 -16.20 6.08
CA SER A 217 16.58 -15.00 6.91
C SER A 217 15.26 -14.23 6.95
N TRP A 218 14.90 -13.73 8.12
CA TRP A 218 13.76 -12.83 8.30
C TRP A 218 14.09 -11.72 9.28
N ILE A 219 13.40 -10.62 9.13
CA ILE A 219 13.55 -9.47 10.00
C ILE A 219 12.52 -9.54 11.11
N SER A 220 12.95 -9.51 12.37
CA SER A 220 12.07 -9.39 13.52
C SER A 220 12.25 -8.03 14.20
N PRO A 221 11.18 -7.28 14.49
CA PRO A 221 11.28 -6.04 15.26
C PRO A 221 11.60 -6.36 16.73
N ARG A 222 12.49 -5.56 17.32
CA ARG A 222 12.72 -5.49 18.76
C ARG A 222 12.40 -4.07 19.19
N GLN A 223 11.63 -3.91 20.24
CA GLN A 223 11.40 -2.60 20.82
C GLN A 223 12.73 -2.12 21.42
N LEU A 224 13.16 -0.91 21.06
CA LEU A 224 14.26 -0.26 21.75
C LEU A 224 13.82 -0.07 23.20
N SER A 225 14.66 -0.47 24.13
CA SER A 225 14.45 -0.10 25.53
C SER A 225 14.51 1.42 25.65
N PRO A 226 13.64 2.04 26.44
CA PRO A 226 13.64 3.46 26.68
C PRO A 226 14.96 3.92 27.28
#